data_23d147fd8b5cbc698f046d4e5dde507f
#
_entry.id   23d147fd8b5cbc698f046d4e5dde507f
#
_cell.length_a   1.000
_cell.length_b   1.000
_cell.length_c   1.000
_cell.angle_alpha   90.00
_cell.angle_beta   90.00
_cell.angle_gamma   90.00
#
_symmetry.space_group_name_H-M   'P 1'
#
loop_
_entity.id
_entity.type
_entity.pdbx_description
1 polymer ?
#
loop_
_entity_poly.entity_id
_entity_poly.type
_entity_poly.pdbx_seq_one_letter_code
_entity_poly.pdbx_strand_id
1 'polypeptide(L)'
;MSKAIVIPFKAEHVEVMDVRDYELNTTFTLANVQTALKVFEMSKKAGTIICEGRVIAIMGVQDLWSGVCELWVLPSKYLHEYVFQFSRTILKAMNSGILNGYHRIQIRATDDELHNRWLKFLKFEKEGTLRKYDNLGNDMNIWARVKE
;
A
#
# COMPACT_ATOMS: atom_id res chain seq x y z
N MET A 1 24.01 -2.40 -2.77
CA MET A 1 22.68 -2.32 -2.17
C MET A 1 21.75 -3.31 -2.84
N SER A 2 21.06 -4.10 -2.04
CA SER A 2 20.16 -5.13 -2.55
C SER A 2 18.96 -4.49 -3.26
N LYS A 3 18.51 -5.13 -4.32
CA LYS A 3 17.32 -4.70 -5.05
C LYS A 3 16.09 -5.41 -4.49
N ALA A 4 14.98 -4.69 -4.42
CA ALA A 4 13.70 -5.30 -4.18
C ALA A 4 13.17 -5.92 -5.47
N ILE A 5 12.49 -7.04 -5.33
CA ILE A 5 11.79 -7.69 -6.44
C ILE A 5 10.31 -7.73 -6.13
N VAL A 6 9.50 -7.74 -7.18
CA VAL A 6 8.05 -7.82 -7.06
C VAL A 6 7.58 -9.10 -7.72
N ILE A 7 6.83 -9.90 -6.98
CA ILE A 7 6.20 -11.11 -7.51
C ILE A 7 4.68 -10.99 -7.37
N PRO A 8 3.90 -11.72 -8.17
CA PRO A 8 2.45 -11.70 -8.03
C PRO A 8 2.01 -12.06 -6.61
N PHE A 9 1.05 -11.33 -6.07
CA PHE A 9 0.56 -11.57 -4.72
C PHE A 9 -0.24 -12.87 -4.65
N LYS A 10 0.00 -13.64 -3.58
CA LYS A 10 -0.83 -14.78 -3.17
C LYS A 10 -1.20 -14.61 -1.71
N ALA A 11 -2.41 -14.99 -1.35
CA ALA A 11 -2.90 -14.83 0.02
C ALA A 11 -1.97 -15.50 1.05
N GLU A 12 -1.35 -16.61 0.68
CA GLU A 12 -0.41 -17.32 1.57
C GLU A 12 0.85 -16.51 1.91
N HIS A 13 1.18 -15.47 1.13
CA HIS A 13 2.34 -14.62 1.43
C HIS A 13 2.18 -13.89 2.77
N VAL A 14 0.96 -13.64 3.20
CA VAL A 14 0.70 -12.97 4.48
C VAL A 14 1.10 -13.86 5.65
N GLU A 15 1.02 -15.17 5.49
CA GLU A 15 1.37 -16.13 6.55
C GLU A 15 2.86 -16.13 6.87
N VAL A 16 3.71 -15.83 5.87
CA VAL A 16 5.17 -15.79 6.04
C VAL A 16 5.69 -14.37 6.25
N MET A 17 4.80 -13.39 6.26
CA MET A 17 5.15 -12.00 6.47
C MET A 17 4.87 -11.61 7.91
N ASP A 18 5.86 -10.97 8.55
CA ASP A 18 5.66 -10.40 9.87
C ASP A 18 4.97 -9.04 9.74
N VAL A 19 3.66 -9.01 9.89
CA VAL A 19 2.87 -7.78 9.80
C VAL A 19 3.14 -6.92 11.03
N ARG A 20 3.22 -5.60 10.84
CA ARG A 20 3.39 -4.67 11.97
C ARG A 20 2.18 -4.75 12.89
N ASP A 21 2.41 -4.63 14.20
CA ASP A 21 1.34 -4.70 15.21
C ASP A 21 0.21 -3.72 14.94
N TYR A 22 0.56 -2.51 14.51
CA TYR A 22 -0.44 -1.49 14.16
C TYR A 22 -1.38 -1.99 13.06
N GLU A 23 -0.83 -2.62 12.02
CA GLU A 23 -1.62 -3.14 10.91
C GLU A 23 -2.54 -4.27 11.36
N LEU A 24 -2.06 -5.14 12.25
CA LEU A 24 -2.88 -6.20 12.83
C LEU A 24 -4.08 -5.62 13.57
N ASN A 25 -3.89 -4.51 14.28
CA ASN A 25 -4.94 -3.90 15.09
C ASN A 25 -5.88 -2.98 14.31
N THR A 26 -5.48 -2.50 13.13
CA THR A 26 -6.29 -1.54 12.36
C THR A 26 -6.82 -2.09 11.06
N THR A 27 -5.98 -2.87 10.36
CA THR A 27 -6.32 -3.36 9.01
C THR A 27 -6.77 -4.80 9.04
N PHE A 28 -6.20 -5.60 9.93
CA PHE A 28 -6.39 -7.04 9.95
C PHE A 28 -7.06 -7.57 11.22
N THR A 29 -7.85 -6.75 11.90
CA THR A 29 -8.60 -7.20 13.09
C THR A 29 -9.86 -7.95 12.75
N LEU A 30 -10.25 -8.01 11.48
CA LEU A 30 -11.60 -8.41 11.13
C LEU A 30 -11.67 -9.84 10.64
N ALA A 31 -12.81 -10.48 10.91
CA ALA A 31 -13.16 -11.80 10.38
C ALA A 31 -13.10 -11.83 8.83
N ASN A 32 -13.06 -10.67 8.19
CA ASN A 32 -13.09 -10.53 6.74
C ASN A 32 -11.72 -10.52 6.06
N VAL A 33 -10.65 -10.64 6.84
CA VAL A 33 -9.29 -10.59 6.30
C VAL A 33 -9.07 -11.63 5.20
N GLN A 34 -9.46 -12.87 5.45
CA GLN A 34 -9.26 -13.95 4.48
C GLN A 34 -10.01 -13.69 3.19
N THR A 35 -11.23 -13.16 3.29
CA THR A 35 -12.02 -12.79 2.11
C THR A 35 -11.36 -11.68 1.32
N ALA A 36 -10.91 -10.63 2.02
CA ALA A 36 -10.23 -9.51 1.37
C ALA A 36 -8.95 -9.96 0.65
N LEU A 37 -8.17 -10.82 1.30
CA LEU A 37 -6.94 -11.35 0.69
C LEU A 37 -7.22 -12.15 -0.58
N LYS A 38 -8.28 -12.95 -0.57
CA LYS A 38 -8.68 -13.71 -1.76
C LYS A 38 -9.11 -12.80 -2.90
N VAL A 39 -9.86 -11.74 -2.57
CA VAL A 39 -10.26 -10.75 -3.58
C VAL A 39 -9.03 -10.08 -4.19
N PHE A 40 -8.06 -9.69 -3.38
CA PHE A 40 -6.84 -9.08 -3.87
C PHE A 40 -6.03 -10.03 -4.75
N GLU A 41 -5.94 -11.30 -4.37
CA GLU A 41 -5.27 -12.32 -5.17
C GLU A 41 -5.96 -12.50 -6.53
N MET A 42 -7.28 -12.57 -6.53
CA MET A 42 -8.06 -12.76 -7.75
C MET A 42 -8.01 -11.56 -8.68
N SER A 43 -7.87 -10.36 -8.14
CA SER A 43 -7.82 -9.14 -8.96
C SER A 43 -6.57 -9.07 -9.82
N LYS A 44 -5.51 -9.78 -9.46
CA LYS A 44 -4.20 -9.77 -10.13
C LYS A 44 -3.57 -8.38 -10.18
N LYS A 45 -4.03 -7.47 -9.33
CA LYS A 45 -3.52 -6.09 -9.22
C LYS A 45 -2.79 -5.87 -7.91
N ALA A 46 -2.16 -6.91 -7.39
CA ALA A 46 -1.40 -6.86 -6.16
C ALA A 46 -0.06 -7.55 -6.35
N GLY A 47 0.95 -7.03 -5.68
CA GLY A 47 2.30 -7.57 -5.73
C GLY A 47 2.88 -7.73 -4.33
N THR A 48 3.72 -8.75 -4.18
CA THR A 48 4.49 -8.98 -2.97
C THR A 48 5.91 -8.49 -3.23
N ILE A 49 6.40 -7.61 -2.37
CA ILE A 49 7.73 -7.00 -2.51
C ILE A 49 8.70 -7.72 -1.58
N ILE A 50 9.74 -8.27 -2.18
CA ILE A 50 10.74 -9.06 -1.47
C ILE A 50 12.10 -8.39 -1.60
N CYS A 51 12.82 -8.28 -0.49
CA CYS A 51 14.18 -7.78 -0.47
C CYS A 51 15.01 -8.64 0.48
N GLU A 52 16.15 -9.11 0.01
CA GLU A 52 17.05 -9.98 0.78
C GLU A 52 16.35 -11.21 1.36
N GLY A 53 15.44 -11.81 0.58
CA GLY A 53 14.71 -13.00 1.00
C GLY A 53 13.56 -12.75 1.96
N ARG A 54 13.26 -11.50 2.30
CA ARG A 54 12.18 -11.13 3.22
C ARG A 54 11.04 -10.46 2.47
N VAL A 55 9.82 -10.82 2.82
CA VAL A 55 8.64 -10.09 2.38
C VAL A 55 8.59 -8.78 3.16
N ILE A 56 8.82 -7.66 2.50
CA ILE A 56 8.86 -6.35 3.16
C ILE A 56 7.53 -5.63 3.11
N ALA A 57 6.72 -5.90 2.09
CA ALA A 57 5.37 -5.34 1.99
C ALA A 57 4.59 -6.07 0.92
N ILE A 58 3.28 -5.97 1.02
CA ILE A 58 2.35 -6.33 -0.04
C ILE A 58 1.62 -5.06 -0.43
N MET A 59 1.45 -4.81 -1.71
CA MET A 59 0.73 -3.64 -2.17
C MET A 59 -0.17 -3.98 -3.34
N GLY A 60 -1.19 -3.19 -3.53
CA GLY A 60 -2.10 -3.42 -4.63
C GLY A 60 -2.98 -2.22 -4.91
N VAL A 61 -3.80 -2.42 -5.91
CA VAL A 61 -4.72 -1.40 -6.43
C VAL A 61 -6.13 -1.97 -6.35
N GLN A 62 -7.04 -1.21 -5.79
CA GLN A 62 -8.46 -1.52 -5.79
C GLN A 62 -9.18 -0.53 -6.70
N ASP A 63 -9.85 -1.04 -7.73
CA ASP A 63 -10.70 -0.19 -8.56
C ASP A 63 -11.92 0.25 -7.76
N LEU A 64 -12.16 1.56 -7.71
CA LEU A 64 -13.38 2.10 -7.09
C LEU A 64 -14.48 2.23 -8.12
N TRP A 65 -14.17 2.80 -9.26
CA TRP A 65 -15.00 2.87 -10.45
C TRP A 65 -14.09 3.22 -11.63
N SER A 66 -14.67 3.34 -12.82
CA SER A 66 -13.88 3.56 -14.04
C SER A 66 -12.95 4.77 -13.90
N GLY A 67 -11.66 4.53 -14.08
CA GLY A 67 -10.64 5.58 -14.06
C GLY A 67 -10.17 5.99 -12.67
N VAL A 68 -10.71 5.41 -11.58
CA VAL A 68 -10.35 5.78 -10.21
C VAL A 68 -9.99 4.53 -9.42
N CYS A 69 -8.83 4.54 -8.78
CA CYS A 69 -8.41 3.44 -7.94
C CYS A 69 -7.85 3.93 -6.61
N GLU A 70 -7.79 3.03 -5.66
CA GLU A 70 -7.13 3.26 -4.38
C GLU A 70 -5.98 2.29 -4.22
N LEU A 71 -4.80 2.84 -3.89
CA LEU A 71 -3.65 2.03 -3.52
C LEU A 71 -3.81 1.58 -2.06
N TRP A 72 -3.38 0.36 -1.81
CA TRP A 72 -3.28 -0.14 -0.44
C TRP A 72 -1.90 -0.79 -0.26
N VAL A 73 -1.41 -0.73 0.97
CA VAL A 73 -0.12 -1.30 1.34
C VAL A 73 -0.28 -2.01 2.67
N LEU A 74 0.20 -3.24 2.72
CA LEU A 74 0.33 -3.99 3.96
C LEU A 74 1.82 -4.15 4.24
N PRO A 75 2.39 -3.34 5.15
CA PRO A 75 3.80 -3.42 5.45
C PRO A 75 4.12 -4.52 6.45
N SER A 76 5.28 -5.16 6.30
CA SER A 76 5.84 -5.99 7.34
C SER A 76 6.54 -5.13 8.38
N LYS A 77 6.86 -5.71 9.53
CA LYS A 77 7.64 -5.01 10.55
C LYS A 77 9.06 -4.66 10.09
N TYR A 78 9.52 -5.28 9.00
CA TYR A 78 10.86 -5.02 8.46
C TYR A 78 10.89 -3.88 7.44
N LEU A 79 9.75 -3.32 7.06
CA LEU A 79 9.70 -2.29 6.02
C LEU A 79 10.61 -1.11 6.33
N HIS A 80 10.73 -0.72 7.60
CA HIS A 80 11.55 0.42 8.00
C HIS A 80 13.04 0.23 7.65
N GLU A 81 13.50 -1.03 7.53
CA GLU A 81 14.88 -1.32 7.13
C GLU A 81 15.09 -1.21 5.63
N TYR A 82 14.00 -1.20 4.84
CA TYR A 82 14.03 -1.25 3.38
C TYR A 82 13.20 -0.13 2.74
N VAL A 83 12.96 0.95 3.47
CA VAL A 83 12.11 2.06 2.98
C VAL A 83 12.59 2.60 1.64
N PHE A 84 13.90 2.72 1.47
CA PHE A 84 14.46 3.25 0.24
C PHE A 84 14.16 2.32 -0.96
N GLN A 85 14.43 1.02 -0.81
CA GLN A 85 14.17 0.03 -1.85
C GLN A 85 12.68 -0.05 -2.17
N PHE A 86 11.85 -0.03 -1.12
CA PHE A 86 10.40 -0.05 -1.25
C PHE A 86 9.89 1.18 -2.02
N SER A 87 10.32 2.36 -1.62
CA SER A 87 9.89 3.61 -2.24
C SER A 87 10.29 3.69 -3.71
N ARG A 88 11.51 3.27 -4.04
CA ARG A 88 11.97 3.22 -5.43
C ARG A 88 11.17 2.24 -6.27
N THR A 89 10.87 1.08 -5.70
CA THR A 89 10.08 0.05 -6.38
C THR A 89 8.70 0.57 -6.73
N ILE A 90 8.03 1.22 -5.79
CA ILE A 90 6.71 1.80 -6.00
C ILE A 90 6.76 2.92 -7.03
N LEU A 91 7.71 3.84 -6.90
CA LEU A 91 7.83 4.95 -7.83
C LEU A 91 8.08 4.46 -9.25
N LYS A 92 8.94 3.45 -9.40
CA LYS A 92 9.21 2.84 -10.70
C LYS A 92 7.94 2.20 -11.28
N ALA A 93 7.17 1.48 -10.47
CA ALA A 93 5.92 0.87 -10.91
C ALA A 93 4.92 1.93 -11.35
N MET A 94 4.79 3.01 -10.59
CA MET A 94 3.88 4.09 -10.91
C MET A 94 4.26 4.81 -12.21
N ASN A 95 5.56 4.90 -12.50
CA ASN A 95 6.05 5.56 -13.69
C ASN A 95 6.16 4.64 -14.91
N SER A 96 5.90 3.34 -14.73
CA SER A 96 6.04 2.34 -15.79
C SER A 96 4.87 2.31 -16.78
N GLY A 97 3.80 3.02 -16.50
CA GLY A 97 2.59 2.99 -17.32
C GLY A 97 1.54 2.01 -16.84
N ILE A 98 1.82 1.21 -15.82
CA ILE A 98 0.88 0.21 -15.31
C ILE A 98 -0.41 0.84 -14.76
N LEU A 99 -0.33 2.11 -14.35
CA LEU A 99 -1.48 2.85 -13.82
C LEU A 99 -2.03 3.90 -14.80
N ASN A 100 -1.66 3.83 -16.08
CA ASN A 100 -2.06 4.84 -17.06
C ASN A 100 -3.57 4.90 -17.33
N GLY A 101 -4.29 3.83 -17.06
CA GLY A 101 -5.75 3.81 -17.25
C GLY A 101 -6.52 4.61 -16.20
N TYR A 102 -5.85 5.13 -15.18
CA TYR A 102 -6.50 5.85 -14.10
C TYR A 102 -6.23 7.35 -14.21
N HIS A 103 -7.29 8.15 -14.17
CA HIS A 103 -7.14 9.60 -14.07
C HIS A 103 -7.00 10.06 -12.62
N ARG A 104 -7.34 9.19 -11.66
CA ARG A 104 -7.14 9.45 -10.23
C ARG A 104 -6.64 8.19 -9.54
N ILE A 105 -5.56 8.34 -8.78
CA ILE A 105 -5.01 7.31 -7.91
C ILE A 105 -4.98 7.92 -6.52
N GLN A 106 -5.68 7.30 -5.56
CA GLN A 106 -5.71 7.81 -4.20
C GLN A 106 -5.17 6.79 -3.20
N ILE A 107 -4.82 7.27 -2.03
CA ILE A 107 -4.36 6.44 -0.92
C ILE A 107 -4.73 7.14 0.40
N ARG A 108 -5.20 6.36 1.36
CA ARG A 108 -5.42 6.83 2.72
C ARG A 108 -4.25 6.35 3.58
N ALA A 109 -3.71 7.23 4.39
CA ALA A 109 -2.56 6.91 5.23
C ALA A 109 -2.68 7.64 6.57
N THR A 110 -2.14 7.00 7.60
CA THR A 110 -2.10 7.61 8.93
C THR A 110 -1.43 8.99 8.88
N ASP A 111 -1.98 9.94 9.62
CA ASP A 111 -1.42 11.28 9.69
C ASP A 111 -0.21 11.29 10.62
N ASP A 112 0.94 10.98 10.07
CA ASP A 112 2.22 11.07 10.75
C ASP A 112 3.31 11.55 9.80
N GLU A 113 4.43 11.96 10.35
CA GLU A 113 5.51 12.53 9.56
C GLU A 113 6.09 11.55 8.55
N LEU A 114 6.21 10.29 8.91
CA LEU A 114 6.79 9.25 8.03
C LEU A 114 5.92 9.05 6.79
N HIS A 115 4.62 8.83 6.97
CA HIS A 115 3.70 8.65 5.86
C HIS A 115 3.59 9.91 5.01
N ASN A 116 3.52 11.08 5.65
CA ASN A 116 3.42 12.36 4.93
C ASN A 116 4.63 12.59 4.04
N ARG A 117 5.82 12.30 4.55
CA ARG A 117 7.06 12.44 3.79
C ARG A 117 7.12 11.45 2.62
N TRP A 118 6.74 10.22 2.88
CA TRP A 118 6.75 9.16 1.88
C TRP A 118 5.82 9.47 0.71
N LEU A 119 4.59 9.91 1.02
CA LEU A 119 3.62 10.22 -0.02
C LEU A 119 4.00 11.43 -0.85
N LYS A 120 4.64 12.43 -0.24
CA LYS A 120 5.23 13.54 -1.01
C LYS A 120 6.33 13.06 -1.95
N PHE A 121 7.17 12.15 -1.50
CA PHE A 121 8.20 11.54 -2.34
C PHE A 121 7.57 10.85 -3.56
N LEU A 122 6.45 10.18 -3.39
CA LEU A 122 5.74 9.50 -4.47
C LEU A 122 4.90 10.45 -5.33
N LYS A 123 4.98 11.75 -5.09
CA LYS A 123 4.30 12.79 -5.87
C LYS A 123 2.78 12.81 -5.68
N PHE A 124 2.30 12.37 -4.53
CA PHE A 124 0.93 12.56 -4.13
C PHE A 124 0.72 13.93 -3.50
N GLU A 125 -0.47 14.46 -3.65
CA GLU A 125 -0.89 15.69 -2.98
C GLU A 125 -1.94 15.37 -1.93
N LYS A 126 -1.82 15.97 -0.75
CA LYS A 126 -2.77 15.80 0.33
C LYS A 126 -4.04 16.58 0.01
N GLU A 127 -5.19 15.90 0.08
CA GLU A 127 -6.48 16.53 -0.19
C GLU A 127 -7.29 16.82 1.08
N GLY A 128 -7.00 16.15 2.17
CA GLY A 128 -7.73 16.37 3.39
C GLY A 128 -7.38 15.40 4.49
N THR A 129 -8.04 15.57 5.63
CA THR A 129 -7.88 14.70 6.80
C THR A 129 -9.23 14.16 7.21
N LEU A 130 -9.28 12.85 7.41
CA LEU A 130 -10.44 12.14 7.93
C LEU A 130 -10.20 11.94 9.42
N ARG A 131 -10.93 12.71 10.23
CA ARG A 131 -10.72 12.70 11.69
C ARG A 131 -11.30 11.44 12.31
N LYS A 132 -10.55 10.83 13.24
CA LYS A 132 -10.95 9.63 13.98
C LYS A 132 -11.46 8.53 13.04
N TYR A 133 -10.73 8.31 11.99
CA TYR A 133 -11.19 7.47 10.88
C TYR A 133 -11.03 5.97 11.14
N ASP A 134 -9.93 5.56 11.75
CA ASP A 134 -9.69 4.13 11.97
C ASP A 134 -10.38 3.63 13.24
N ASN A 135 -10.34 2.33 13.46
CA ASN A 135 -11.00 1.70 14.61
C ASN A 135 -10.40 2.10 15.96
N LEU A 136 -9.19 2.66 15.97
CA LEU A 136 -8.55 3.16 17.18
C LEU A 136 -8.75 4.67 17.39
N GLY A 137 -9.46 5.33 16.47
CA GLY A 137 -9.72 6.75 16.54
C GLY A 137 -8.59 7.63 16.04
N ASN A 138 -7.69 7.09 15.23
CA ASN A 138 -6.62 7.88 14.63
C ASN A 138 -7.10 8.61 13.39
N ASP A 139 -6.48 9.77 13.13
CA ASP A 139 -6.75 10.52 11.91
C ASP A 139 -6.03 9.86 10.73
N MET A 140 -6.67 9.92 9.57
CA MET A 140 -6.09 9.47 8.32
C MET A 140 -6.11 10.62 7.34
N ASN A 141 -5.05 10.78 6.57
CA ASN A 141 -5.03 11.73 5.46
C ASN A 141 -5.40 11.03 4.18
N ILE A 142 -6.11 11.71 3.30
CA ILE A 142 -6.34 11.24 1.95
C ILE A 142 -5.45 12.01 0.99
N TRP A 143 -4.77 11.27 0.14
CA TRP A 143 -3.79 11.76 -0.82
C TRP A 143 -4.16 11.29 -2.21
N ALA A 144 -3.83 12.04 -3.23
CA ALA A 144 -4.13 11.65 -4.59
C ALA A 144 -3.08 12.13 -5.59
N ARG A 145 -2.95 11.37 -6.67
CA ARG A 145 -2.33 11.81 -7.91
C ARG A 145 -3.44 11.90 -8.94
N VAL A 146 -3.64 13.08 -9.49
CA VAL A 146 -4.69 13.33 -10.47
C VAL A 146 -4.03 13.68 -11.79
N LYS A 147 -4.47 13.03 -12.86
CA LYS A 147 -4.00 13.29 -14.20
C LYS A 147 -4.89 14.38 -14.81
N GLU A 148 -4.28 15.50 -15.12
CA GLU A 148 -5.00 16.64 -15.73
C GLU A 148 -5.33 16.41 -17.21
#